data_efc834c96005289b6e38e537895679b3
#
_entry.id   efc834c96005289b6e38e537895679b3
#
_cell.length_a   1.000
_cell.length_b   1.000
_cell.length_c   1.000
_cell.angle_alpha   90.00
_cell.angle_beta   90.00
_cell.angle_gamma   90.00
#
_symmetry.space_group_name_H-M   'P 1'
#
loop_
_entity.id
_entity.type
_entity.pdbx_description
1 polymer ?
#
loop_
_entity_poly.entity_id
_entity_poly.type
_entity_poly.pdbx_seq_one_letter_code
_entity_poly.pdbx_strand_id
1 'polypeptide(L)'
;MEGGNSPNLQLQQLPLATAAVSVQPHTDAFSYKENLIGALLAIFGHLVISIALNLQKYSHIRLAGSKDSRAYFKTKTWWCGLFLLVLGELGVFSSYAFAPLSLIVPLSAVSVIASAIIGIIFIKEKWKPKDFLRRYVLSFIGCGLAIVGTYLLITFGPNSHEKMTGENITRHLVSWPFLLYMLVEIIIFCLLLYFYKEKNANYIVVILLLVALLGSMTVVTVKAVAGMIVVSIQGNLQLDYPIFYIMLVCMIATATFQATFLAQASQLYDSSQIASIGYILSTTVGITAGATFYLDFTGEDVLHICMFALGXVFKVSFIENWIFM
;
A
#
# COMPACT_ATOMS: atom_id res chain seq x y z
N MET A 1 25.23 53.71 54.38
CA MET A 1 24.02 53.04 54.74
C MET A 1 23.49 52.34 53.48
N GLU A 2 23.75 51.14 53.45
CA GLU A 2 23.00 49.95 53.11
C GLU A 2 22.44 49.99 51.70
N GLY A 3 22.92 49.24 50.80
CA GLY A 3 23.35 47.84 50.77
C GLY A 3 22.21 46.95 50.42
N GLY A 4 21.95 46.70 49.18
CA GLY A 4 20.91 45.78 48.77
C GLY A 4 21.35 45.01 47.56
N ASN A 5 22.09 43.95 47.83
CA ASN A 5 22.44 42.94 46.84
C ASN A 5 21.17 42.14 46.43
N SER A 6 20.88 42.07 45.18
CA SER A 6 19.92 41.09 44.64
C SER A 6 20.65 40.10 43.74
N PRO A 7 20.99 38.92 44.22
CA PRO A 7 21.46 37.87 43.34
C PRO A 7 20.28 36.92 43.09
N ASN A 8 19.63 37.01 41.96
CA ASN A 8 18.76 35.93 41.50
C ASN A 8 18.28 36.18 40.07
N LEU A 9 19.16 35.93 39.10
CA LEU A 9 18.72 35.90 37.70
C LEU A 9 19.60 35.03 36.83
N GLN A 10 20.06 33.89 37.38
CA GLN A 10 20.86 32.99 36.54
C GLN A 10 20.55 31.46 36.69
N LEU A 11 19.37 31.12 37.19
CA LEU A 11 19.10 29.71 37.42
C LEU A 11 17.78 29.21 36.85
N GLN A 12 17.38 29.70 35.66
CA GLN A 12 16.12 29.23 35.10
C GLN A 12 16.21 28.87 33.61
N GLN A 13 17.39 28.61 33.08
CA GLN A 13 17.47 28.22 31.67
C GLN A 13 18.08 26.83 31.42
N LEU A 14 18.23 26.01 32.47
CA LEU A 14 18.85 24.70 32.27
C LEU A 14 17.94 23.45 32.19
N PRO A 15 16.63 23.50 32.39
CA PRO A 15 15.89 22.24 32.27
C PRO A 15 15.19 21.99 30.93
N LEU A 16 15.17 22.99 30.03
CA LEU A 16 14.44 22.77 28.76
C LEU A 16 15.24 21.99 27.71
N ALA A 17 16.58 22.12 27.74
CA ALA A 17 17.44 21.41 26.79
C ALA A 17 17.59 19.93 27.12
N THR A 18 17.57 19.60 28.43
CA THR A 18 17.68 18.20 28.88
C THR A 18 16.39 17.43 28.73
N ALA A 19 15.23 18.11 28.80
CA ALA A 19 13.93 17.48 28.61
C ALA A 19 13.65 17.14 27.14
N ALA A 20 14.19 17.97 26.22
CA ALA A 20 14.02 17.73 24.78
C ALA A 20 14.84 16.54 24.28
N VAL A 21 15.97 16.25 24.92
CA VAL A 21 16.87 15.17 24.51
C VAL A 21 16.34 13.80 24.98
N SER A 22 15.52 13.77 26.03
CA SER A 22 15.00 12.50 26.58
C SER A 22 13.70 12.03 25.94
N VAL A 23 13.02 12.89 25.18
CA VAL A 23 11.73 12.55 24.56
C VAL A 23 11.90 11.94 23.16
N GLN A 24 12.97 12.28 22.46
CA GLN A 24 13.18 11.80 21.08
C GLN A 24 13.35 10.28 20.94
N PRO A 25 14.18 9.59 21.73
CA PRO A 25 14.34 8.14 21.53
C PRO A 25 13.08 7.32 21.83
N HIS A 26 12.19 7.83 22.70
CA HIS A 26 10.96 7.13 23.06
C HIS A 26 9.90 7.25 21.94
N THR A 27 9.80 8.42 21.30
CA THR A 27 8.88 8.63 20.17
C THR A 27 9.34 7.86 18.93
N ASP A 28 10.65 7.81 18.66
CA ASP A 28 11.20 7.06 17.53
C ASP A 28 10.96 5.55 17.69
N ALA A 29 11.14 5.01 18.92
CA ALA A 29 10.90 3.61 19.23
C ALA A 29 9.41 3.28 19.08
N PHE A 30 8.52 4.17 19.50
CA PHE A 30 7.06 4.00 19.37
C PHE A 30 6.65 4.00 17.89
N SER A 31 7.17 4.94 17.11
CA SER A 31 6.88 5.06 15.67
C SER A 31 7.36 3.81 14.91
N TYR A 32 8.54 3.31 15.23
CA TYR A 32 9.08 2.09 14.63
C TYR A 32 8.19 0.89 14.96
N LYS A 33 7.71 0.79 16.21
CA LYS A 33 6.82 -0.29 16.64
C LYS A 33 5.50 -0.27 15.87
N GLU A 34 4.92 0.92 15.68
CA GLU A 34 3.68 1.10 14.91
C GLU A 34 3.89 0.73 13.44
N ASN A 35 4.99 1.19 12.84
CA ASN A 35 5.37 0.84 11.47
C ASN A 35 5.54 -0.67 11.31
N LEU A 36 6.17 -1.31 12.28
CA LEU A 36 6.40 -2.77 12.25
C LEU A 36 5.08 -3.53 12.33
N ILE A 37 4.17 -3.11 13.23
CA ILE A 37 2.84 -3.73 13.36
C ILE A 37 2.07 -3.60 12.04
N GLY A 38 2.04 -2.40 11.46
CA GLY A 38 1.39 -2.15 10.19
C GLY A 38 1.99 -2.98 9.05
N ALA A 39 3.32 -3.02 8.98
CA ALA A 39 4.02 -3.79 7.94
C ALA A 39 3.76 -5.30 8.08
N LEU A 40 3.77 -5.84 9.29
CA LEU A 40 3.49 -7.26 9.54
C LEU A 40 2.05 -7.61 9.19
N LEU A 41 1.10 -6.74 9.54
CA LEU A 41 -0.31 -6.92 9.16
C LEU A 41 -0.47 -6.91 7.64
N ALA A 42 0.20 -6.00 6.94
CA ALA A 42 0.15 -5.90 5.48
C ALA A 42 0.76 -7.16 4.83
N ILE A 43 1.93 -7.59 5.28
CA ILE A 43 2.63 -8.77 4.75
C ILE A 43 1.76 -10.02 4.95
N PHE A 44 1.26 -10.22 6.17
CA PHE A 44 0.40 -11.37 6.49
C PHE A 44 -0.88 -11.32 5.65
N GLY A 45 -1.52 -10.15 5.54
CA GLY A 45 -2.71 -9.97 4.73
C GLY A 45 -2.49 -10.31 3.27
N HIS A 46 -1.38 -9.84 2.68
CA HIS A 46 -1.04 -10.11 1.29
C HIS A 46 -0.72 -11.59 1.05
N LEU A 47 -0.09 -12.26 2.03
CA LEU A 47 0.16 -13.71 1.95
C LEU A 47 -1.16 -14.48 1.93
N VAL A 48 -2.09 -14.12 2.81
CA VAL A 48 -3.42 -14.76 2.89
C VAL A 48 -4.21 -14.51 1.60
N ILE A 49 -4.16 -13.28 1.05
CA ILE A 49 -4.80 -12.95 -0.22
C ILE A 49 -4.24 -13.82 -1.36
N SER A 50 -2.92 -14.01 -1.39
CA SER A 50 -2.26 -14.84 -2.40
C SER A 50 -2.74 -16.29 -2.35
N ILE A 51 -2.84 -16.86 -1.14
CA ILE A 51 -3.36 -18.21 -0.93
C ILE A 51 -4.82 -18.28 -1.40
N ALA A 52 -5.63 -17.28 -1.04
CA ALA A 52 -7.05 -17.21 -1.40
C ALA A 52 -7.26 -17.20 -2.91
N LEU A 53 -6.52 -16.33 -3.62
CA LEU A 53 -6.65 -16.18 -5.07
C LEU A 53 -6.21 -17.46 -5.81
N ASN A 54 -5.14 -18.10 -5.35
CA ASN A 54 -4.66 -19.35 -5.94
C ASN A 54 -5.64 -20.51 -5.66
N LEU A 55 -6.26 -20.52 -4.48
CA LEU A 55 -7.27 -21.52 -4.13
C LEU A 55 -8.51 -21.38 -5.03
N GLN A 56 -8.96 -20.14 -5.30
CA GLN A 56 -10.07 -19.87 -6.21
C GLN A 56 -9.71 -20.25 -7.65
N LYS A 57 -8.47 -19.93 -8.08
CA LYS A 57 -7.97 -20.30 -9.40
C LYS A 57 -7.94 -21.83 -9.56
N TYR A 58 -7.49 -22.53 -8.53
CA TYR A 58 -7.48 -24.01 -8.52
C TYR A 58 -8.89 -24.57 -8.67
N SER A 59 -9.87 -23.99 -7.97
CA SER A 59 -11.28 -24.40 -8.07
C SER A 59 -11.80 -24.24 -9.50
N HIS A 60 -11.49 -23.09 -10.15
CA HIS A 60 -11.90 -22.85 -11.54
C HIS A 60 -11.25 -23.83 -12.51
N ILE A 61 -9.95 -24.10 -12.34
CA ILE A 61 -9.21 -25.04 -13.22
C ILE A 61 -9.79 -26.46 -13.07
N ARG A 62 -10.05 -26.88 -11.84
CA ARG A 62 -10.60 -28.21 -11.55
C ARG A 62 -11.97 -28.41 -12.20
N LEU A 63 -12.77 -27.33 -12.29
CA LEU A 63 -14.12 -27.40 -12.84
C LEU A 63 -14.18 -27.07 -14.34
N ALA A 64 -13.06 -26.68 -14.95
CA ALA A 64 -13.02 -26.36 -16.39
C ALA A 64 -13.36 -27.55 -17.29
N GLY A 65 -13.20 -28.79 -16.78
CA GLY A 65 -13.55 -30.01 -17.49
C GLY A 65 -14.97 -30.51 -17.25
N SER A 66 -15.76 -29.83 -16.41
CA SER A 66 -17.14 -30.24 -16.11
C SER A 66 -18.12 -29.58 -17.06
N LYS A 67 -19.31 -30.21 -17.21
CA LYS A 67 -20.37 -29.75 -18.11
C LYS A 67 -20.98 -28.40 -17.72
N ASP A 68 -20.85 -28.00 -16.46
CA ASP A 68 -21.36 -26.73 -15.92
C ASP A 68 -20.20 -25.88 -15.38
N SER A 69 -19.82 -24.87 -16.14
CA SER A 69 -18.72 -23.97 -15.75
C SER A 69 -19.08 -23.05 -14.57
N ARG A 70 -20.37 -22.93 -14.24
CA ARG A 70 -20.85 -22.13 -13.10
C ARG A 70 -20.91 -22.92 -11.80
N ALA A 71 -20.51 -24.22 -11.81
CA ALA A 71 -20.56 -25.09 -10.63
C ALA A 71 -19.53 -24.72 -9.55
N TYR A 72 -18.65 -23.73 -9.81
CA TYR A 72 -17.67 -23.29 -8.81
C TYR A 72 -18.33 -22.75 -7.53
N PHE A 73 -19.54 -22.17 -7.65
CA PHE A 73 -20.32 -21.71 -6.50
C PHE A 73 -20.71 -22.84 -5.53
N LYS A 74 -20.74 -24.08 -6.02
CA LYS A 74 -21.10 -25.25 -5.22
C LYS A 74 -19.89 -25.89 -4.53
N THR A 75 -18.68 -25.45 -4.86
CA THR A 75 -17.44 -26.04 -4.33
C THR A 75 -17.07 -25.41 -2.98
N LYS A 76 -16.80 -26.25 -1.98
CA LYS A 76 -16.33 -25.79 -0.66
C LYS A 76 -14.98 -25.07 -0.75
N THR A 77 -14.12 -25.51 -1.69
CA THR A 77 -12.80 -24.93 -1.92
C THR A 77 -12.92 -23.45 -2.34
N TRP A 78 -13.86 -23.15 -3.25
CA TRP A 78 -14.07 -21.77 -3.71
C TRP A 78 -14.53 -20.86 -2.55
N TRP A 79 -15.47 -21.36 -1.70
CA TRP A 79 -15.96 -20.60 -0.56
C TRP A 79 -14.88 -20.41 0.51
N CYS A 80 -14.00 -21.40 0.70
CA CYS A 80 -12.85 -21.29 1.58
C CYS A 80 -11.90 -20.19 1.06
N GLY A 81 -11.67 -20.15 -0.25
CA GLY A 81 -10.89 -19.09 -0.89
C GLY A 81 -11.49 -17.71 -0.68
N LEU A 82 -12.82 -17.60 -0.81
CA LEU A 82 -13.51 -16.32 -0.59
C LEU A 82 -13.38 -15.85 0.86
N PHE A 83 -13.53 -16.78 1.82
CA PHE A 83 -13.36 -16.46 3.25
C PHE A 83 -11.93 -15.96 3.54
N LEU A 84 -10.93 -16.66 3.00
CA LEU A 84 -9.52 -16.26 3.18
C LEU A 84 -9.23 -14.90 2.51
N LEU A 85 -9.87 -14.63 1.36
CA LEU A 85 -9.74 -13.34 0.67
C LEU A 85 -10.24 -12.19 1.56
N VAL A 86 -11.43 -12.37 2.16
CA VAL A 86 -12.01 -11.38 3.07
C VAL A 86 -11.09 -11.17 4.29
N LEU A 87 -10.57 -12.26 4.87
CA LEU A 87 -9.68 -12.21 6.02
C LEU A 87 -8.38 -11.46 5.69
N GLY A 88 -7.78 -11.76 4.53
CA GLY A 88 -6.56 -11.09 4.08
C GLY A 88 -6.79 -9.61 3.81
N GLU A 89 -7.91 -9.25 3.18
CA GLU A 89 -8.26 -7.85 2.91
C GLU A 89 -8.48 -7.07 4.20
N LEU A 90 -9.08 -7.71 5.23
CA LEU A 90 -9.23 -7.08 6.55
C LEU A 90 -7.86 -6.81 7.19
N GLY A 91 -6.91 -7.74 7.03
CA GLY A 91 -5.54 -7.55 7.51
C GLY A 91 -4.86 -6.35 6.85
N VAL A 92 -4.94 -6.26 5.52
CA VAL A 92 -4.38 -5.14 4.75
C VAL A 92 -5.08 -3.82 5.12
N PHE A 93 -6.41 -3.84 5.21
CA PHE A 93 -7.20 -2.68 5.63
C PHE A 93 -6.75 -2.17 7.00
N SER A 94 -6.56 -3.09 7.96
CA SER A 94 -6.11 -2.74 9.31
C SER A 94 -4.70 -2.15 9.31
N SER A 95 -3.82 -2.63 8.42
CA SER A 95 -2.43 -2.15 8.35
C SER A 95 -2.35 -0.65 8.06
N TYR A 96 -3.28 -0.12 7.26
CA TYR A 96 -3.32 1.30 6.92
C TYR A 96 -3.60 2.18 8.14
N ALA A 97 -4.23 1.63 9.18
CA ALA A 97 -4.50 2.37 10.42
C ALA A 97 -3.24 2.53 11.27
N PHE A 98 -2.26 1.62 11.14
CA PHE A 98 -1.09 1.58 12.02
C PHE A 98 0.17 2.19 11.40
N ALA A 99 0.27 2.27 10.08
CA ALA A 99 1.49 2.71 9.41
C ALA A 99 1.20 3.72 8.30
N PRO A 100 2.20 4.53 7.92
CA PRO A 100 2.03 5.49 6.82
C PRO A 100 1.71 4.82 5.49
N LEU A 101 0.93 5.52 4.67
CA LEU A 101 0.49 5.05 3.37
C LEU A 101 1.69 4.69 2.48
N SER A 102 2.70 5.55 2.48
CA SER A 102 3.91 5.38 1.66
C SER A 102 4.69 4.12 2.01
N LEU A 103 4.58 3.63 3.26
CA LEU A 103 5.22 2.39 3.68
C LEU A 103 4.41 1.16 3.25
N ILE A 104 3.09 1.19 3.43
CA ILE A 104 2.20 0.03 3.19
C ILE A 104 2.07 -0.28 1.69
N VAL A 105 1.94 0.76 0.84
CA VAL A 105 1.69 0.57 -0.59
C VAL A 105 2.77 -0.32 -1.26
N PRO A 106 4.09 -0.06 -1.08
CA PRO A 106 5.10 -0.92 -1.71
C PRO A 106 5.12 -2.35 -1.17
N LEU A 107 4.58 -2.60 0.03
CA LEU A 107 4.55 -3.94 0.61
C LEU A 107 3.56 -4.87 -0.12
N SER A 108 2.68 -4.33 -0.96
CA SER A 108 1.78 -5.13 -1.80
C SER A 108 2.53 -6.07 -2.76
N ALA A 109 3.82 -5.81 -3.02
CA ALA A 109 4.69 -6.71 -3.80
C ALA A 109 4.68 -8.14 -3.23
N VAL A 110 4.47 -8.31 -1.92
CA VAL A 110 4.42 -9.62 -1.26
C VAL A 110 3.33 -10.49 -1.90
N SER A 111 2.16 -9.92 -2.23
CA SER A 111 1.08 -10.70 -2.85
C SER A 111 1.46 -11.20 -4.25
N VAL A 112 2.16 -10.38 -5.04
CA VAL A 112 2.61 -10.74 -6.38
C VAL A 112 3.63 -11.90 -6.29
N ILE A 113 4.62 -11.75 -5.41
CA ILE A 113 5.68 -12.74 -5.20
C ILE A 113 5.08 -14.06 -4.71
N ALA A 114 4.24 -13.99 -3.67
CA ALA A 114 3.62 -15.18 -3.06
C ALA A 114 2.69 -15.88 -4.05
N SER A 115 1.91 -15.14 -4.84
CA SER A 115 1.04 -15.71 -5.86
C SER A 115 1.83 -16.47 -6.93
N ALA A 116 2.95 -15.91 -7.36
CA ALA A 116 3.82 -16.54 -8.35
C ALA A 116 4.41 -17.86 -7.80
N ILE A 117 4.92 -17.83 -6.56
CA ILE A 117 5.51 -19.02 -5.92
C ILE A 117 4.46 -20.12 -5.73
N ILE A 118 3.27 -19.76 -5.21
CA ILE A 118 2.17 -20.72 -4.98
C ILE A 118 1.70 -21.30 -6.32
N GLY A 119 1.60 -20.47 -7.36
CA GLY A 119 1.22 -20.91 -8.70
C GLY A 119 2.16 -21.96 -9.25
N ILE A 120 3.47 -21.77 -9.08
CA ILE A 120 4.50 -22.72 -9.52
C ILE A 120 4.38 -24.04 -8.74
N ILE A 121 4.24 -23.97 -7.41
CA ILE A 121 4.23 -25.16 -6.56
C ILE A 121 2.94 -25.98 -6.73
N PHE A 122 1.78 -25.33 -6.70
CA PHE A 122 0.48 -26.03 -6.62
C PHE A 122 -0.17 -26.24 -7.98
N ILE A 123 0.00 -25.31 -8.93
CA ILE A 123 -0.64 -25.40 -10.24
C ILE A 123 0.28 -26.14 -11.24
N LYS A 124 1.54 -26.34 -10.85
CA LYS A 124 2.56 -27.07 -11.64
C LYS A 124 2.71 -26.51 -13.05
N GLU A 125 2.94 -25.18 -13.13
CA GLU A 125 3.32 -24.57 -14.40
C GLU A 125 4.60 -25.25 -14.89
N LYS A 126 4.52 -25.87 -16.06
CA LYS A 126 5.62 -26.69 -16.61
C LYS A 126 6.81 -25.81 -16.99
N TRP A 127 7.87 -25.90 -16.20
CA TRP A 127 9.14 -25.26 -16.51
C TRP A 127 9.94 -26.18 -17.44
N LYS A 128 10.52 -25.59 -18.50
CA LYS A 128 11.45 -26.31 -19.35
C LYS A 128 12.74 -26.60 -18.59
N PRO A 129 13.28 -27.83 -18.62
CA PRO A 129 14.47 -28.18 -17.84
C PRO A 129 15.72 -27.34 -18.16
N LYS A 130 15.83 -26.81 -19.38
CA LYS A 130 16.99 -26.00 -19.81
C LYS A 130 17.10 -24.67 -19.05
N ASP A 131 15.97 -24.10 -18.63
CA ASP A 131 15.92 -22.78 -17.95
C ASP A 131 15.86 -22.91 -16.44
N PHE A 132 15.84 -24.13 -15.90
CA PHE A 132 15.64 -24.37 -14.46
C PHE A 132 16.73 -23.72 -13.61
N LEU A 133 18.00 -23.90 -13.98
CA LEU A 133 19.12 -23.35 -13.22
C LEU A 133 19.11 -21.82 -13.24
N ARG A 134 18.90 -21.23 -14.43
CA ARG A 134 18.81 -19.77 -14.58
C ARG A 134 17.67 -19.19 -13.74
N ARG A 135 16.49 -19.79 -13.83
CA ARG A 135 15.31 -19.34 -13.06
C ARG A 135 15.54 -19.50 -11.57
N TYR A 136 16.18 -20.59 -11.14
CA TYR A 136 16.48 -20.82 -9.72
C TYR A 136 17.42 -19.74 -9.18
N VAL A 137 18.51 -19.42 -9.88
CA VAL A 137 19.49 -18.40 -9.47
C VAL A 137 18.81 -17.02 -9.43
N LEU A 138 18.04 -16.67 -10.48
CA LEU A 138 17.34 -15.37 -10.54
C LEU A 138 16.28 -15.26 -9.43
N SER A 139 15.57 -16.36 -9.14
CA SER A 139 14.59 -16.39 -8.03
C SER A 139 15.26 -16.17 -6.68
N PHE A 140 16.43 -16.79 -6.46
CA PHE A 140 17.19 -16.65 -5.23
C PHE A 140 17.68 -15.22 -5.04
N ILE A 141 18.25 -14.61 -6.10
CA ILE A 141 18.70 -13.22 -6.08
C ILE A 141 17.51 -12.28 -5.84
N GLY A 142 16.40 -12.53 -6.53
CA GLY A 142 15.17 -11.74 -6.38
C GLY A 142 14.61 -11.78 -4.98
N CYS A 143 14.58 -12.97 -4.35
CA CYS A 143 14.12 -13.11 -2.97
C CYS A 143 15.01 -12.33 -2.00
N GLY A 144 16.33 -12.37 -2.22
CA GLY A 144 17.27 -11.57 -1.44
C GLY A 144 17.00 -10.08 -1.56
N LEU A 145 16.80 -9.60 -2.80
CA LEU A 145 16.46 -8.19 -3.06
C LEU A 145 15.13 -7.79 -2.40
N ALA A 146 14.14 -8.69 -2.45
CA ALA A 146 12.83 -8.43 -1.83
C ALA A 146 12.94 -8.32 -0.32
N ILE A 147 13.75 -9.18 0.32
CA ILE A 147 13.96 -9.16 1.78
C ILE A 147 14.70 -7.88 2.17
N VAL A 148 15.78 -7.54 1.47
CA VAL A 148 16.56 -6.31 1.75
C VAL A 148 15.67 -5.08 1.51
N GLY A 149 14.90 -5.05 0.43
CA GLY A 149 13.98 -3.97 0.13
C GLY A 149 12.92 -3.79 1.20
N THR A 150 12.34 -4.89 1.69
CA THR A 150 11.36 -4.87 2.77
C THR A 150 11.98 -4.32 4.07
N TYR A 151 13.21 -4.78 4.39
CA TYR A 151 13.94 -4.29 5.56
C TYR A 151 14.17 -2.79 5.48
N LEU A 152 14.63 -2.30 4.32
CA LEU A 152 14.89 -0.87 4.11
C LEU A 152 13.60 -0.05 4.23
N LEU A 153 12.49 -0.54 3.66
CA LEU A 153 11.20 0.14 3.73
C LEU A 153 10.69 0.27 5.16
N ILE A 154 10.81 -0.80 5.95
CA ILE A 154 10.34 -0.80 7.34
C ILE A 154 11.26 0.06 8.23
N THR A 155 12.57 -0.08 8.05
CA THR A 155 13.55 0.63 8.90
C THR A 155 13.58 2.13 8.61
N PHE A 156 13.52 2.51 7.34
CA PHE A 156 13.61 3.91 6.91
C PHE A 156 12.27 4.48 6.44
N GLY A 157 11.18 3.79 6.75
CA GLY A 157 9.83 4.26 6.44
C GLY A 157 9.48 5.53 7.21
N PRO A 158 8.54 6.33 6.68
CA PRO A 158 8.14 7.57 7.35
C PRO A 158 7.63 7.33 8.77
N ASN A 159 7.90 8.25 9.67
CA ASN A 159 7.50 8.18 11.08
C ASN A 159 6.31 9.10 11.39
N SER A 160 5.51 9.43 10.39
CA SER A 160 4.34 10.29 10.53
C SER A 160 3.16 9.49 11.09
N HIS A 161 2.88 9.65 12.39
CA HIS A 161 1.82 8.93 13.09
C HIS A 161 0.82 9.91 13.69
N GLU A 162 0.15 10.68 12.83
CA GLU A 162 -0.93 11.57 13.23
C GLU A 162 -2.21 10.74 13.43
N LYS A 163 -2.98 11.07 14.47
CA LYS A 163 -4.27 10.42 14.72
C LYS A 163 -5.25 10.74 13.58
N MET A 164 -5.93 9.71 13.08
CA MET A 164 -6.90 9.84 12.00
C MET A 164 -8.27 10.28 12.56
N THR A 165 -8.33 11.51 13.10
CA THR A 165 -9.58 12.12 13.52
C THR A 165 -10.24 12.81 12.33
N GLY A 166 -11.56 13.04 12.42
CA GLY A 166 -12.30 13.75 11.38
C GLY A 166 -11.75 15.14 11.10
N GLU A 167 -11.29 15.83 12.16
CA GLU A 167 -10.69 17.16 12.02
C GLU A 167 -9.39 17.14 11.25
N ASN A 168 -8.51 16.17 11.57
CA ASN A 168 -7.18 16.03 10.90
C ASN A 168 -7.36 15.66 9.43
N ILE A 169 -8.28 14.76 9.12
CA ILE A 169 -8.55 14.34 7.74
C ILE A 169 -9.12 15.52 6.94
N THR A 170 -10.06 16.28 7.52
CA THR A 170 -10.61 17.46 6.87
C THR A 170 -9.53 18.51 6.60
N ARG A 171 -8.61 18.70 7.56
CA ARG A 171 -7.49 19.62 7.39
C ARG A 171 -6.57 19.21 6.23
N HIS A 172 -6.26 17.90 6.11
CA HIS A 172 -5.45 17.38 5.01
C HIS A 172 -6.17 17.49 3.68
N LEU A 173 -7.49 17.32 3.67
CA LEU A 173 -8.31 17.39 2.46
C LEU A 173 -8.25 18.78 1.80
N VAL A 174 -8.21 19.84 2.63
CA VAL A 174 -8.17 21.23 2.13
C VAL A 174 -6.75 21.82 2.07
N SER A 175 -5.71 21.00 2.35
CA SER A 175 -4.33 21.46 2.29
C SER A 175 -3.88 21.70 0.84
N TRP A 176 -2.96 22.66 0.64
CA TRP A 176 -2.51 23.02 -0.72
C TRP A 176 -1.73 21.89 -1.43
N PRO A 177 -0.90 21.07 -0.74
CA PRO A 177 -0.25 19.96 -1.45
C PRO A 177 -1.24 18.98 -2.06
N PHE A 178 -2.29 18.63 -1.31
CA PHE A 178 -3.30 17.70 -1.80
C PHE A 178 -4.17 18.31 -2.89
N LEU A 179 -4.53 19.59 -2.76
CA LEU A 179 -5.34 20.27 -3.79
C LEU A 179 -4.56 20.35 -5.11
N LEU A 180 -3.26 20.63 -5.06
CA LEU A 180 -2.41 20.63 -6.26
C LEU A 180 -2.32 19.22 -6.85
N TYR A 181 -2.13 18.20 -6.01
CA TYR A 181 -2.09 16.80 -6.43
C TYR A 181 -3.40 16.40 -7.12
N MET A 182 -4.54 16.77 -6.53
CA MET A 182 -5.87 16.47 -7.11
C MET A 182 -6.07 17.14 -8.46
N LEU A 183 -5.64 18.39 -8.59
CA LEU A 183 -5.75 19.10 -9.86
C LEU A 183 -4.96 18.40 -10.97
N VAL A 184 -3.70 18.05 -10.67
CA VAL A 184 -2.82 17.34 -11.61
C VAL A 184 -3.41 15.97 -11.95
N GLU A 185 -3.89 15.23 -10.94
CA GLU A 185 -4.46 13.90 -11.12
C GLU A 185 -5.72 13.93 -11.98
N ILE A 186 -6.61 14.91 -11.75
CA ILE A 186 -7.84 15.07 -12.54
C ILE A 186 -7.50 15.37 -14.00
N ILE A 187 -6.52 16.26 -14.24
CA ILE A 187 -6.10 16.62 -15.61
C ILE A 187 -5.55 15.38 -16.32
N ILE A 188 -4.64 14.63 -15.68
CA ILE A 188 -4.05 13.43 -16.27
C ILE A 188 -5.12 12.36 -16.50
N PHE A 189 -6.03 12.16 -15.54
CA PHE A 189 -7.10 11.17 -15.64
C PHE A 189 -8.03 11.51 -16.82
N CYS A 190 -8.42 12.76 -16.97
CA CYS A 190 -9.31 13.20 -18.07
C CYS A 190 -8.63 13.03 -19.43
N LEU A 191 -7.33 13.36 -19.53
CA LEU A 191 -6.58 13.19 -20.78
C LEU A 191 -6.46 11.71 -21.15
N LEU A 192 -6.14 10.83 -20.16
CA LEU A 192 -6.02 9.39 -20.39
C LEU A 192 -7.37 8.79 -20.75
N LEU A 193 -8.44 9.23 -20.12
CA LEU A 193 -9.80 8.75 -20.41
C LEU A 193 -10.22 9.16 -21.82
N TYR A 194 -9.87 10.38 -22.24
CA TYR A 194 -10.12 10.86 -23.59
C TYR A 194 -9.40 9.98 -24.63
N PHE A 195 -8.10 9.73 -24.43
CA PHE A 195 -7.33 8.87 -25.33
C PHE A 195 -7.88 7.44 -25.35
N TYR A 196 -8.29 6.95 -24.18
CA TYR A 196 -8.81 5.59 -24.06
C TYR A 196 -10.13 5.41 -24.80
N LYS A 197 -11.07 6.37 -24.68
CA LYS A 197 -12.41 6.25 -25.26
C LYS A 197 -12.48 6.77 -26.70
N GLU A 198 -11.96 7.97 -26.96
CA GLU A 198 -12.12 8.63 -28.26
C GLU A 198 -11.12 8.12 -29.30
N LYS A 199 -9.87 7.85 -28.90
CA LYS A 199 -8.81 7.40 -29.81
C LYS A 199 -8.64 5.87 -29.77
N ASN A 200 -9.42 5.15 -28.97
CA ASN A 200 -9.33 3.69 -28.79
C ASN A 200 -7.90 3.24 -28.44
N ALA A 201 -7.20 4.06 -27.63
CA ALA A 201 -5.83 3.77 -27.21
C ALA A 201 -5.85 2.76 -26.05
N ASN A 202 -6.02 1.49 -26.40
CA ASN A 202 -6.10 0.39 -25.44
C ASN A 202 -4.71 -0.14 -25.05
N TYR A 203 -3.73 0.75 -24.97
CA TYR A 203 -2.38 0.39 -24.52
C TYR A 203 -2.39 0.03 -23.05
N ILE A 204 -1.58 -0.98 -22.69
CA ILE A 204 -1.52 -1.49 -21.32
C ILE A 204 -1.16 -0.38 -20.31
N VAL A 205 -0.22 0.51 -20.68
CA VAL A 205 0.22 1.60 -19.79
C VAL A 205 -0.93 2.59 -19.55
N VAL A 206 -1.74 2.90 -20.58
CA VAL A 206 -2.88 3.83 -20.46
C VAL A 206 -3.93 3.27 -19.48
N ILE A 207 -4.31 1.98 -19.67
CA ILE A 207 -5.32 1.35 -18.82
C ILE A 207 -4.81 1.21 -17.39
N LEU A 208 -3.57 0.76 -17.21
CA LEU A 208 -3.01 0.56 -15.87
C LEU A 208 -2.69 1.87 -15.16
N LEU A 209 -2.40 2.95 -15.90
CA LEU A 209 -2.24 4.28 -15.30
C LEU A 209 -3.59 4.82 -14.81
N LEU A 210 -4.68 4.57 -15.56
CA LEU A 210 -6.04 4.87 -15.08
C LEU A 210 -6.34 4.10 -13.78
N VAL A 211 -5.99 2.80 -13.74
CA VAL A 211 -6.15 1.96 -12.56
C VAL A 211 -5.33 2.52 -11.38
N ALA A 212 -4.08 2.93 -11.63
CA ALA A 212 -3.19 3.45 -10.58
C ALA A 212 -3.70 4.78 -10.01
N LEU A 213 -4.19 5.68 -10.85
CA LEU A 213 -4.72 6.97 -10.41
C LEU A 213 -5.97 6.78 -9.53
N LEU A 214 -6.89 5.90 -9.94
CA LEU A 214 -8.05 5.55 -9.13
C LEU A 214 -7.61 4.84 -7.85
N GLY A 215 -6.60 3.96 -7.94
CA GLY A 215 -6.04 3.24 -6.81
C GLY A 215 -5.43 4.16 -5.75
N SER A 216 -4.78 5.25 -6.17
CA SER A 216 -4.22 6.22 -5.21
C SER A 216 -5.33 6.86 -4.38
N MET A 217 -6.46 7.20 -5.01
CA MET A 217 -7.62 7.72 -4.29
C MET A 217 -8.23 6.66 -3.38
N THR A 218 -8.28 5.42 -3.84
CA THR A 218 -8.78 4.30 -3.03
C THR A 218 -7.94 4.14 -1.76
N VAL A 219 -6.60 4.12 -1.86
CA VAL A 219 -5.75 3.89 -0.68
C VAL A 219 -5.77 5.09 0.27
N VAL A 220 -5.88 6.33 -0.25
CA VAL A 220 -6.04 7.52 0.60
C VAL A 220 -7.31 7.40 1.44
N THR A 221 -8.43 7.05 0.81
CA THR A 221 -9.72 6.89 1.50
C THR A 221 -9.74 5.67 2.41
N VAL A 222 -9.10 4.55 2.03
CA VAL A 222 -8.97 3.35 2.87
C VAL A 222 -8.23 3.68 4.17
N LYS A 223 -7.10 4.41 4.08
CA LYS A 223 -6.34 4.80 5.27
C LYS A 223 -7.17 5.70 6.17
N ALA A 224 -7.91 6.67 5.60
CA ALA A 224 -8.78 7.56 6.38
C ALA A 224 -9.87 6.76 7.11
N VAL A 225 -10.57 5.88 6.40
CA VAL A 225 -11.67 5.06 6.97
C VAL A 225 -11.12 4.11 8.04
N ALA A 226 -10.04 3.39 7.75
CA ALA A 226 -9.44 2.44 8.69
C ALA A 226 -8.94 3.14 9.94
N GLY A 227 -8.27 4.28 9.78
CA GLY A 227 -7.76 5.07 10.91
C GLY A 227 -8.89 5.60 11.79
N MET A 228 -9.96 6.12 11.19
CA MET A 228 -11.13 6.63 11.93
C MET A 228 -11.84 5.51 12.70
N ILE A 229 -11.93 4.30 12.12
CA ILE A 229 -12.52 3.14 12.80
C ILE A 229 -11.66 2.77 14.03
N VAL A 230 -10.34 2.72 13.89
CA VAL A 230 -9.44 2.38 15.00
C VAL A 230 -9.52 3.43 16.11
N VAL A 231 -9.54 4.72 15.76
CA VAL A 231 -9.68 5.82 16.74
C VAL A 231 -11.03 5.70 17.47
N SER A 232 -12.09 5.32 16.75
CA SER A 232 -13.42 5.11 17.35
C SER A 232 -13.41 3.95 18.34
N ILE A 233 -12.73 2.85 18.01
CA ILE A 233 -12.61 1.68 18.91
C ILE A 233 -11.81 2.04 20.17
N GLN A 234 -10.81 2.92 20.02
CA GLN A 234 -9.99 3.38 21.15
C GLN A 234 -10.72 4.33 22.09
N GLY A 235 -11.98 4.64 21.81
CA GLY A 235 -12.85 5.40 22.71
C GLY A 235 -13.20 6.81 22.25
N ASN A 236 -12.64 7.27 21.13
CA ASN A 236 -12.90 8.61 20.59
C ASN A 236 -13.71 8.47 19.29
N LEU A 237 -15.03 8.45 19.40
CA LEU A 237 -15.93 8.13 18.28
C LEU A 237 -15.77 9.13 17.13
N GLN A 238 -15.45 8.61 15.95
CA GLN A 238 -15.29 9.39 14.72
C GLN A 238 -16.42 9.17 13.72
N LEU A 239 -17.36 8.28 14.01
CA LEU A 239 -18.47 7.94 13.11
C LEU A 239 -19.52 9.06 13.03
N ASP A 240 -19.47 10.04 13.93
CA ASP A 240 -20.37 11.20 13.91
C ASP A 240 -19.94 12.26 12.89
N TYR A 241 -18.70 12.21 12.41
CA TYR A 241 -18.18 13.19 11.46
C TYR A 241 -18.66 12.86 10.04
N PRO A 242 -19.18 13.85 9.29
CA PRO A 242 -19.58 13.62 7.89
C PRO A 242 -18.44 13.14 6.99
N ILE A 243 -17.19 13.52 7.30
CA ILE A 243 -16.01 13.15 6.51
C ILE A 243 -15.82 11.63 6.44
N PHE A 244 -16.23 10.89 7.50
CA PHE A 244 -16.15 9.43 7.50
C PHE A 244 -16.97 8.85 6.35
N TYR A 245 -18.20 9.33 6.18
CA TYR A 245 -19.12 8.82 5.15
C TYR A 245 -18.71 9.29 3.76
N ILE A 246 -18.17 10.51 3.64
CA ILE A 246 -17.61 11.00 2.38
C ILE A 246 -16.44 10.10 1.93
N MET A 247 -15.51 9.78 2.85
CA MET A 247 -14.37 8.91 2.56
C MET A 247 -14.83 7.49 2.23
N LEU A 248 -15.84 6.97 2.95
CA LEU A 248 -16.39 5.63 2.71
C LEU A 248 -17.00 5.53 1.31
N VAL A 249 -17.82 6.51 0.90
CA VAL A 249 -18.44 6.55 -0.42
C VAL A 249 -17.39 6.68 -1.51
N CYS A 250 -16.39 7.56 -1.32
CA CYS A 250 -15.29 7.72 -2.29
C CYS A 250 -14.48 6.44 -2.41
N MET A 251 -14.23 5.73 -1.30
CA MET A 251 -13.52 4.45 -1.28
C MET A 251 -14.25 3.41 -2.14
N ILE A 252 -15.56 3.27 -1.92
CA ILE A 252 -16.38 2.30 -2.67
C ILE A 252 -16.42 2.67 -4.16
N ALA A 253 -16.64 3.96 -4.48
CA ALA A 253 -16.74 4.42 -5.87
C ALA A 253 -15.43 4.23 -6.63
N THR A 254 -14.30 4.67 -6.07
CA THR A 254 -13.00 4.56 -6.74
C THR A 254 -12.57 3.09 -6.87
N ALA A 255 -12.82 2.26 -5.85
CA ALA A 255 -12.52 0.83 -5.91
C ALA A 255 -13.33 0.13 -7.00
N THR A 256 -14.61 0.49 -7.17
CA THR A 256 -15.49 -0.08 -8.20
C THR A 256 -14.99 0.28 -9.60
N PHE A 257 -14.68 1.54 -9.85
CA PHE A 257 -14.17 1.99 -11.16
C PHE A 257 -12.79 1.39 -11.44
N GLN A 258 -11.93 1.28 -10.42
CA GLN A 258 -10.61 0.66 -10.53
C GLN A 258 -10.77 -0.81 -10.95
N ALA A 259 -11.69 -1.55 -10.33
CA ALA A 259 -11.96 -2.95 -10.66
C ALA A 259 -12.45 -3.10 -12.09
N THR A 260 -13.28 -2.16 -12.58
CA THR A 260 -13.80 -2.18 -13.96
C THR A 260 -12.67 -2.06 -14.97
N PHE A 261 -11.77 -1.09 -14.80
CA PHE A 261 -10.61 -0.90 -15.69
C PHE A 261 -9.63 -2.07 -15.60
N LEU A 262 -9.41 -2.60 -14.41
CA LEU A 262 -8.52 -3.75 -14.20
C LEU A 262 -9.08 -5.02 -14.87
N ALA A 263 -10.40 -5.24 -14.80
CA ALA A 263 -11.06 -6.34 -15.48
C ALA A 263 -10.88 -6.26 -16.99
N GLN A 264 -10.98 -5.04 -17.55
CA GLN A 264 -10.76 -4.82 -18.97
C GLN A 264 -9.31 -5.08 -19.37
N ALA A 265 -8.34 -4.65 -18.56
CA ALA A 265 -6.93 -4.95 -18.79
C ALA A 265 -6.66 -6.46 -18.77
N SER A 266 -7.33 -7.18 -17.87
CA SER A 266 -7.19 -8.64 -17.75
C SER A 266 -7.67 -9.38 -18.99
N GLN A 267 -8.64 -8.81 -19.72
CA GLN A 267 -9.15 -9.40 -20.96
C GLN A 267 -8.20 -9.17 -22.14
N LEU A 268 -7.40 -8.11 -22.11
CA LEU A 268 -6.56 -7.69 -23.24
C LEU A 268 -5.09 -8.12 -23.09
N TYR A 269 -4.60 -8.28 -21.86
CA TYR A 269 -3.16 -8.47 -21.59
C TYR A 269 -2.94 -9.61 -20.60
N ASP A 270 -1.71 -10.15 -20.61
CA ASP A 270 -1.30 -11.23 -19.70
C ASP A 270 -1.23 -10.75 -18.26
N SER A 271 -1.60 -11.64 -17.32
CA SER A 271 -1.63 -11.33 -15.89
C SER A 271 -0.25 -10.92 -15.35
N SER A 272 0.83 -11.49 -15.88
CA SER A 272 2.19 -11.13 -15.46
C SER A 272 2.55 -9.69 -15.82
N GLN A 273 2.20 -9.26 -17.05
CA GLN A 273 2.41 -7.88 -17.50
C GLN A 273 1.60 -6.90 -16.66
N ILE A 274 0.33 -7.23 -16.39
CA ILE A 274 -0.56 -6.40 -15.57
C ILE A 274 0.02 -6.27 -14.15
N ALA A 275 0.51 -7.37 -13.57
CA ALA A 275 1.03 -7.38 -12.21
C ALA A 275 2.28 -6.50 -12.07
N SER A 276 3.24 -6.58 -13.03
CA SER A 276 4.48 -5.81 -12.94
C SER A 276 4.27 -4.33 -13.20
N ILE A 277 3.66 -4.00 -14.34
CA ILE A 277 3.44 -2.59 -14.72
C ILE A 277 2.48 -1.95 -13.72
N GLY A 278 1.44 -2.69 -13.33
CA GLY A 278 0.47 -2.25 -12.34
C GLY A 278 1.11 -1.95 -10.99
N TYR A 279 2.02 -2.84 -10.53
CA TYR A 279 2.73 -2.62 -9.26
C TYR A 279 3.60 -1.36 -9.31
N ILE A 280 4.37 -1.18 -10.39
CA ILE A 280 5.25 0.00 -10.53
C ILE A 280 4.42 1.29 -10.50
N LEU A 281 3.36 1.35 -11.31
CA LEU A 281 2.51 2.53 -11.43
C LEU A 281 1.75 2.80 -10.12
N SER A 282 1.14 1.76 -9.53
CA SER A 282 0.36 1.89 -8.29
C SER A 282 1.25 2.30 -7.12
N THR A 283 2.45 1.74 -7.02
CA THR A 283 3.41 2.09 -5.97
C THR A 283 3.84 3.55 -6.10
N THR A 284 4.20 3.99 -7.31
CA THR A 284 4.65 5.36 -7.55
C THR A 284 3.55 6.37 -7.22
N VAL A 285 2.34 6.15 -7.76
CA VAL A 285 1.22 7.07 -7.55
C VAL A 285 0.74 7.01 -6.08
N GLY A 286 0.74 5.83 -5.47
CA GLY A 286 0.35 5.65 -4.07
C GLY A 286 1.29 6.35 -3.10
N ILE A 287 2.61 6.25 -3.31
CA ILE A 287 3.60 6.95 -2.48
C ILE A 287 3.43 8.47 -2.65
N THR A 288 3.20 8.95 -3.88
CA THR A 288 2.94 10.37 -4.15
C THR A 288 1.69 10.84 -3.40
N ALA A 289 0.63 10.03 -3.41
CA ALA A 289 -0.60 10.35 -2.68
C ALA A 289 -0.36 10.42 -1.16
N GLY A 290 0.40 9.49 -0.61
CA GLY A 290 0.76 9.51 0.82
C GLY A 290 1.58 10.73 1.18
N ALA A 291 2.54 11.09 0.33
CA ALA A 291 3.40 12.25 0.54
C ALA A 291 2.62 13.57 0.48
N THR A 292 1.60 13.66 -0.39
CA THR A 292 0.84 14.90 -0.59
C THR A 292 -0.36 15.03 0.35
N PHE A 293 -1.10 13.95 0.61
CA PHE A 293 -2.27 14.00 1.49
C PHE A 293 -1.89 13.88 2.97
N TYR A 294 -1.16 12.81 3.32
CA TYR A 294 -0.81 12.55 4.73
C TYR A 294 0.48 13.21 5.15
N LEU A 295 1.21 13.82 4.19
CA LEU A 295 2.50 14.48 4.44
C LEU A 295 3.48 13.53 5.12
N ASP A 296 3.51 12.28 4.62
CA ASP A 296 4.24 11.17 5.22
C ASP A 296 5.73 11.48 5.44
N PHE A 297 6.35 12.22 4.52
CA PHE A 297 7.79 12.50 4.54
C PHE A 297 8.15 13.84 5.16
N THR A 298 7.18 14.54 5.77
CA THR A 298 7.43 15.83 6.43
C THR A 298 8.29 15.63 7.67
N GLY A 299 9.41 16.32 7.74
CA GLY A 299 10.35 16.24 8.86
C GLY A 299 11.33 15.07 8.80
N GLU A 300 11.30 14.28 7.74
CA GLU A 300 12.23 13.16 7.57
C GLU A 300 13.56 13.65 6.98
N ASP A 301 14.66 13.05 7.44
CA ASP A 301 15.99 13.31 6.92
C ASP A 301 16.14 12.85 5.47
N VAL A 302 16.94 13.56 4.70
CA VAL A 302 17.22 13.21 3.30
C VAL A 302 17.78 11.77 3.19
N LEU A 303 18.64 11.39 4.15
CA LEU A 303 19.19 10.03 4.18
C LEU A 303 18.08 8.96 4.31
N HIS A 304 17.11 9.19 5.22
CA HIS A 304 15.98 8.27 5.40
C HIS A 304 15.16 8.15 4.11
N ILE A 305 14.88 9.29 3.45
CA ILE A 305 14.12 9.31 2.20
C ILE A 305 14.89 8.55 1.10
N CYS A 306 16.22 8.74 1.01
CA CYS A 306 17.05 8.04 0.02
C CYS A 306 17.08 6.54 0.28
N MET A 307 17.21 6.11 1.53
CA MET A 307 17.24 4.70 1.89
C MET A 307 15.86 4.04 1.66
N PHE A 308 14.78 4.77 1.93
CA PHE A 308 13.42 4.32 1.63
C PHE A 308 13.25 4.15 0.11
N ALA A 309 13.69 5.13 -0.67
CA ALA A 309 13.63 5.07 -2.14
C ALA A 309 14.44 3.90 -2.68
N LEU A 310 15.59 3.62 -2.08
CA LEU A 310 16.41 2.45 -2.46
C LEU A 310 15.64 1.15 -2.19
N GLY A 311 14.92 1.08 -1.10
CA GLY A 311 14.04 -0.05 -0.82
C GLY A 311 12.99 -0.29 -1.92
N UNK A 312 12.50 0.72 -2.48
CA UNK A 312 11.63 0.68 -3.38
C UNK A 312 12.11 0.18 -4.53
N VAL A 313 13.22 0.75 -4.93
CA VAL A 313 13.87 0.32 -6.18
C VAL A 313 14.18 -1.20 -6.16
N PHE A 314 14.68 -1.68 -5.04
CA PHE A 314 14.97 -3.12 -4.88
C PHE A 314 13.71 -3.97 -5.09
N LYS A 315 12.57 -3.53 -4.57
CA LYS A 315 11.29 -4.24 -4.75
C LYS A 315 10.83 -4.23 -6.21
N VAL A 316 10.95 -3.09 -6.88
CA VAL A 316 10.60 -2.96 -8.30
C VAL A 316 11.52 -3.86 -9.15
N SER A 317 12.81 -3.80 -8.90
CA SER A 317 13.80 -4.62 -9.63
C SER A 317 13.53 -6.11 -9.46
N PHE A 318 13.13 -6.54 -8.26
CA PHE A 318 12.76 -7.93 -8.02
C PHE A 318 11.57 -8.34 -8.89
N ILE A 319 10.52 -7.52 -8.93
CA ILE A 319 9.30 -7.85 -9.67
C ILE A 319 9.59 -7.91 -11.18
N GLU A 320 10.38 -6.95 -11.68
CA GLU A 320 10.80 -6.96 -13.09
C GLU A 320 11.54 -8.26 -13.42
N ASN A 321 12.56 -8.59 -12.63
CA ASN A 321 13.36 -9.79 -12.85
C ASN A 321 12.54 -11.07 -12.76
N TRP A 322 11.58 -11.12 -11.82
CA TRP A 322 10.71 -12.29 -11.64
C TRP A 322 9.79 -12.50 -12.83
N ILE A 323 9.28 -11.41 -13.40
CA ILE A 323 8.25 -11.51 -14.45
C ILE A 323 8.86 -11.79 -15.84
N PHE A 324 10.08 -11.26 -16.08
CA PHE A 324 10.77 -11.56 -17.34
C PHE A 324 11.42 -12.96 -17.35
N MET A 325 11.23 -13.75 -16.29
CA MET A 325 11.52 -15.16 -16.23
C MET A 325 10.43 -16.03 -16.87
#